data_019dde6f738331f743178c2e4e973793
#
_entry.id   019dde6f738331f743178c2e4e973793
#
_cell.length_a   1.000
_cell.length_b   1.000
_cell.length_c   1.000
_cell.angle_alpha   90.00
_cell.angle_beta   90.00
_cell.angle_gamma   90.00
#
_symmetry.space_group_name_H-M   'P 1'
#
loop_
_entity.id
_entity.type
_entity.pdbx_description
1 polymer ?
#
loop_
_entity_poly.entity_id
_entity_poly.type
_entity_poly.pdbx_seq_one_letter_code
_entity_poly.pdbx_strand_id
1 'polypeptide(L)'
;MDFIDKLTLIILKDKKVLYTRSFNKDRWYTPGGKREGDETDEQALVRELKEELGVDVVPSTVKYYGTFQAQAHGKPEGVMVRITCYTGEYEGEAKASSEIEEIRYFSYADREIASLTGQLILDDLHQKGLIE
;
A
#
# COMPACT_ATOMS: atom_id res chain seq x y z
N MET A 1 -21.84 6.24 -7.31
CA MET A 1 -21.16 5.08 -6.71
C MET A 1 -20.10 5.58 -5.74
N ASP A 2 -20.17 5.13 -4.52
CA ASP A 2 -19.22 5.52 -3.51
C ASP A 2 -18.01 4.61 -3.54
N PHE A 3 -16.83 5.19 -3.52
CA PHE A 3 -15.63 4.41 -3.33
C PHE A 3 -14.63 5.16 -2.44
N ILE A 4 -13.81 4.37 -1.78
CA ILE A 4 -12.73 4.87 -0.95
C ILE A 4 -11.52 5.03 -1.85
N ASP A 5 -10.95 6.23 -1.89
CA ASP A 5 -9.82 6.55 -2.76
C ASP A 5 -8.54 6.60 -1.92
N LYS A 6 -7.63 5.67 -2.22
CA LYS A 6 -6.37 5.53 -1.47
C LYS A 6 -5.16 5.60 -2.38
N LEU A 7 -4.03 5.92 -1.77
CA LEU A 7 -2.73 5.93 -2.42
C LEU A 7 -1.81 4.96 -1.70
N THR A 8 -0.90 4.35 -2.45
CA THR A 8 0.09 3.45 -1.85
C THR A 8 1.44 3.59 -2.53
N LEU A 9 2.49 3.31 -1.78
CA LEU A 9 3.84 3.18 -2.32
C LEU A 9 4.22 1.71 -2.34
N ILE A 10 4.56 1.19 -3.52
CA ILE A 10 5.03 -0.18 -3.68
C ILE A 10 6.52 -0.20 -3.37
N ILE A 11 6.90 -0.92 -2.34
CA ILE A 11 8.29 -1.05 -1.90
C ILE A 11 8.75 -2.47 -2.15
N LEU A 12 9.68 -2.63 -3.09
CA LEU A 12 10.21 -3.93 -3.48
C LEU A 12 11.60 -4.16 -2.88
N LYS A 13 11.83 -5.37 -2.39
CA LYS A 13 13.13 -5.79 -1.87
C LYS A 13 13.26 -7.30 -2.00
N ASP A 14 14.35 -7.76 -2.62
CA ASP A 14 14.65 -9.20 -2.74
C ASP A 14 13.49 -10.01 -3.32
N LYS A 15 12.84 -9.49 -4.35
CA LYS A 15 11.72 -10.14 -5.03
C LYS A 15 10.50 -10.31 -4.12
N LYS A 16 10.33 -9.40 -3.17
CA LYS A 16 9.19 -9.33 -2.26
C LYS A 16 8.73 -7.89 -2.15
N VAL A 17 7.50 -7.71 -1.68
CA VAL A 17 6.88 -6.38 -1.55
C VAL A 17 6.42 -6.15 -0.11
N LEU A 18 6.62 -4.93 0.39
CA LEU A 18 6.27 -4.58 1.77
C LEU A 18 4.77 -4.43 1.94
N TYR A 19 4.22 -5.15 2.92
CA TYR A 19 2.84 -5.05 3.36
C TYR A 19 2.77 -4.71 4.83
N THR A 20 1.68 -4.09 5.25
CA THR A 20 1.44 -3.65 6.62
C THR A 20 0.15 -4.22 7.14
N ARG A 21 0.07 -4.43 8.46
CA ARG A 21 -1.16 -4.82 9.14
C ARG A 21 -1.38 -3.90 10.32
N SER A 22 -2.54 -3.27 10.36
CA SER A 22 -2.92 -2.36 11.44
C SER A 22 -3.37 -3.13 12.68
N PHE A 23 -3.29 -2.49 13.85
CA PHE A 23 -3.83 -3.06 15.08
C PHE A 23 -5.32 -3.39 14.88
N ASN A 24 -5.76 -4.53 15.39
CA ASN A 24 -7.14 -5.00 15.32
C ASN A 24 -7.64 -5.31 13.90
N LYS A 25 -6.74 -5.47 12.94
CA LYS A 25 -7.07 -5.89 11.58
C LYS A 25 -6.55 -7.29 11.32
N ASP A 26 -7.26 -8.03 10.47
CA ASP A 26 -6.91 -9.40 10.12
C ASP A 26 -6.32 -9.54 8.72
N ARG A 27 -6.24 -8.42 7.98
CA ARG A 27 -5.73 -8.42 6.61
C ARG A 27 -4.53 -7.48 6.48
N TRP A 28 -3.73 -7.77 5.47
CA TRP A 28 -2.52 -7.01 5.16
C TRP A 28 -2.75 -6.10 3.97
N TYR A 29 -2.18 -4.91 4.03
CA TYR A 29 -2.36 -3.85 3.02
C TYR A 29 -1.01 -3.28 2.65
N THR A 30 -0.90 -2.75 1.43
CA THR A 30 0.29 -1.97 1.06
C THR A 30 0.27 -0.65 1.86
N PRO A 31 1.47 -0.07 2.15
CA PRO A 31 1.53 1.16 2.94
C PRO A 31 0.99 2.36 2.17
N GLY A 32 0.32 3.26 2.87
CA GLY A 32 -0.27 4.46 2.30
C GLY A 32 -1.59 4.80 2.95
N GLY A 33 -2.38 5.60 2.29
CA GLY A 33 -3.67 6.03 2.83
C GLY A 33 -4.36 7.06 1.96
N LYS A 34 -5.23 7.86 2.59
CA LYS A 34 -6.04 8.85 1.89
C LYS A 34 -5.35 10.21 1.86
N ARG A 35 -5.63 10.99 0.82
CA ARG A 35 -5.24 12.40 0.81
C ARG A 35 -6.02 13.14 1.89
N GLU A 36 -5.38 14.15 2.47
CA GLU A 36 -6.03 15.06 3.40
C GLU A 36 -6.04 16.46 2.76
N GLY A 37 -7.20 17.13 2.80
CA GLY A 37 -7.34 18.46 2.25
C GLY A 37 -6.87 18.56 0.80
N ASP A 38 -6.00 19.50 0.53
CA ASP A 38 -5.52 19.79 -0.81
C ASP A 38 -4.19 19.10 -1.13
N GLU A 39 -3.83 18.05 -0.42
CA GLU A 39 -2.58 17.34 -0.68
C GLU A 39 -2.53 16.81 -2.10
N THR A 40 -1.35 16.94 -2.72
CA THR A 40 -1.03 16.19 -3.94
C THR A 40 -0.80 14.74 -3.55
N ASP A 41 -0.79 13.83 -4.53
CA ASP A 41 -0.50 12.43 -4.29
C ASP A 41 0.87 12.26 -3.62
N GLU A 42 1.87 13.00 -4.10
CA GLU A 42 3.21 12.93 -3.52
C GLU A 42 3.23 13.38 -2.07
N GLN A 43 2.55 14.49 -1.76
CA GLN A 43 2.47 14.99 -0.39
C GLN A 43 1.80 13.98 0.55
N ALA A 44 0.71 13.37 0.08
CA ALA A 44 0.00 12.36 0.86
C ALA A 44 0.87 11.13 1.12
N LEU A 45 1.62 10.68 0.10
CA LEU A 45 2.54 9.55 0.26
C LEU A 45 3.66 9.87 1.25
N VAL A 46 4.26 11.06 1.15
CA VAL A 46 5.31 11.48 2.08
C VAL A 46 4.78 11.42 3.51
N ARG A 47 3.60 11.97 3.75
CA ARG A 47 2.99 12.00 5.09
C ARG A 47 2.63 10.60 5.58
N GLU A 48 1.93 9.81 4.76
CA GLU A 48 1.47 8.48 5.15
C GLU A 48 2.64 7.52 5.43
N LEU A 49 3.66 7.53 4.59
CA LEU A 49 4.82 6.65 4.79
C LEU A 49 5.61 7.05 6.03
N LYS A 50 5.66 8.35 6.34
CA LYS A 50 6.29 8.81 7.57
C LYS A 50 5.51 8.33 8.80
N GLU A 51 4.18 8.45 8.76
CA GLU A 51 3.34 8.00 9.87
C GLU A 51 3.40 6.49 10.07
N GLU A 52 3.28 5.72 9.00
CA GLU A 52 3.17 4.26 9.08
C GLU A 52 4.50 3.55 9.26
N LEU A 53 5.55 4.03 8.63
CA LEU A 53 6.85 3.34 8.58
C LEU A 53 8.02 4.14 9.11
N GLY A 54 7.83 5.42 9.39
CA GLY A 54 8.90 6.28 9.87
C GLY A 54 9.96 6.62 8.83
N VAL A 55 9.64 6.44 7.56
CA VAL A 55 10.60 6.70 6.47
C VAL A 55 10.30 8.01 5.75
N ASP A 56 11.30 8.55 5.06
CA ASP A 56 11.19 9.80 4.33
C ASP A 56 11.20 9.51 2.83
N VAL A 57 10.02 9.52 2.22
CA VAL A 57 9.89 9.33 0.77
C VAL A 57 10.55 10.50 0.04
N VAL A 58 11.33 10.20 -0.99
CA VAL A 58 11.97 11.21 -1.84
C VAL A 58 10.99 11.59 -2.95
N PRO A 59 10.34 12.77 -2.87
CA PRO A 59 9.21 13.09 -3.76
C PRO A 59 9.55 13.04 -5.25
N SER A 60 10.75 13.44 -5.63
CA SER A 60 11.16 13.47 -7.04
C SER A 60 11.28 12.08 -7.67
N THR A 61 11.29 11.02 -6.87
CA THR A 61 11.40 9.64 -7.35
C THR A 61 10.04 8.95 -7.51
N VAL A 62 8.96 9.58 -7.06
CA VAL A 62 7.62 8.99 -7.07
C VAL A 62 7.10 8.91 -8.51
N LYS A 63 6.74 7.68 -8.94
CA LYS A 63 6.25 7.42 -10.29
C LYS A 63 4.99 6.57 -10.23
N TYR A 64 4.03 6.92 -11.08
CA TYR A 64 2.79 6.15 -11.18
C TYR A 64 3.07 4.72 -11.63
N TYR A 65 2.46 3.76 -10.94
CA TYR A 65 2.59 2.34 -11.25
C TYR A 65 1.29 1.78 -11.85
N GLY A 66 0.16 1.99 -11.22
CA GLY A 66 -1.12 1.46 -11.67
C GLY A 66 -2.22 1.73 -10.68
N THR A 67 -3.47 1.48 -11.08
CA THR A 67 -4.64 1.69 -10.23
C THR A 67 -5.46 0.39 -10.19
N PHE A 68 -5.88 0.01 -9.00
CA PHE A 68 -6.67 -1.21 -8.76
C PHE A 68 -7.93 -0.86 -7.99
N GLN A 69 -8.98 -1.65 -8.21
CA GLN A 69 -10.26 -1.41 -7.55
C GLN A 69 -10.88 -2.75 -7.15
N ALA A 70 -11.40 -2.81 -5.92
CA ALA A 70 -12.02 -4.02 -5.39
C ALA A 70 -13.00 -3.64 -4.28
N GLN A 71 -13.83 -4.60 -3.87
CA GLN A 71 -14.70 -4.46 -2.71
C GLN A 71 -13.87 -4.13 -1.47
N ALA A 72 -14.29 -3.14 -0.70
CA ALA A 72 -13.61 -2.76 0.54
C ALA A 72 -13.83 -3.83 1.61
N HIS A 73 -12.75 -4.31 2.22
CA HIS A 73 -12.81 -5.29 3.30
C HIS A 73 -13.54 -4.72 4.51
N GLY A 74 -14.48 -5.49 5.05
CA GLY A 74 -15.22 -5.11 6.25
C GLY A 74 -16.27 -4.03 6.04
N LYS A 75 -16.57 -3.67 4.80
CA LYS A 75 -17.59 -2.68 4.46
C LYS A 75 -18.79 -3.35 3.78
N PRO A 76 -19.96 -2.69 3.77
CA PRO A 76 -21.13 -3.24 3.08
C PRO A 76 -20.84 -3.55 1.62
N GLU A 77 -21.59 -4.51 1.07
CA GLU A 77 -21.48 -4.87 -0.34
C GLU A 77 -21.70 -3.62 -1.21
N GLY A 78 -20.86 -3.46 -2.22
CA GLY A 78 -20.91 -2.32 -3.13
C GLY A 78 -19.99 -1.17 -2.77
N VAL A 79 -19.44 -1.16 -1.55
CA VAL A 79 -18.45 -0.13 -1.19
C VAL A 79 -17.09 -0.56 -1.74
N MET A 80 -16.58 0.19 -2.70
CA MET A 80 -15.34 -0.13 -3.39
C MET A 80 -14.16 0.67 -2.86
N VAL A 81 -12.96 0.09 -2.93
CA VAL A 81 -11.71 0.80 -2.73
C VAL A 81 -11.03 0.92 -4.09
N ARG A 82 -10.63 2.14 -4.42
CA ARG A 82 -9.73 2.40 -5.54
C ARG A 82 -8.38 2.76 -4.95
N ILE A 83 -7.35 2.05 -5.34
CA ILE A 83 -6.00 2.32 -4.85
C ILE A 83 -5.09 2.68 -6.01
N THR A 84 -4.49 3.86 -5.93
CA THR A 84 -3.53 4.33 -6.91
C THR A 84 -2.14 4.06 -6.38
N CYS A 85 -1.38 3.27 -7.13
CA CYS A 85 -0.08 2.78 -6.71
C CYS A 85 1.04 3.55 -7.38
N TYR A 86 2.04 3.87 -6.58
CA TYR A 86 3.26 4.54 -7.03
C TYR A 86 4.47 3.73 -6.61
N THR A 87 5.57 3.89 -7.32
CA THR A 87 6.88 3.44 -6.88
C THR A 87 7.70 4.66 -6.51
N GLY A 88 8.76 4.46 -5.73
CA GLY A 88 9.60 5.57 -5.33
C GLY A 88 10.67 5.11 -4.35
N GLU A 89 11.59 6.01 -4.09
CA GLU A 89 12.69 5.76 -3.15
C GLU A 89 12.40 6.45 -1.83
N TYR A 90 12.98 5.95 -0.76
CA TYR A 90 12.85 6.54 0.56
C TYR A 90 14.14 6.41 1.34
N GLU A 91 14.30 7.26 2.35
CA GLU A 91 15.43 7.24 3.26
C GLU A 91 14.96 6.78 4.64
N GLY A 92 15.83 6.10 5.36
CA GLY A 92 15.52 5.58 6.69
C GLY A 92 15.19 4.09 6.66
N GLU A 93 14.97 3.53 7.83
CA GLU A 93 14.62 2.12 8.00
C GLU A 93 13.13 1.98 8.28
N ALA A 94 12.44 1.18 7.49
CA ALA A 94 11.00 0.97 7.66
C ALA A 94 10.73 0.18 8.94
N LYS A 95 9.86 0.72 9.80
CA LYS A 95 9.44 0.09 11.04
C LYS A 95 7.96 0.37 11.27
N ALA A 96 7.23 -0.60 11.82
CA ALA A 96 5.83 -0.41 12.16
C ALA A 96 5.67 0.76 13.14
N SER A 97 4.79 1.68 12.84
CA SER A 97 4.56 2.89 13.63
C SER A 97 3.10 3.31 13.55
N SER A 98 2.65 4.18 14.46
CA SER A 98 1.27 4.67 14.52
C SER A 98 0.27 3.52 14.59
N GLU A 99 -0.72 3.45 13.70
CA GLU A 99 -1.73 2.39 13.69
C GLU A 99 -1.22 1.05 13.16
N ILE A 100 0.02 0.97 12.70
CA ILE A 100 0.58 -0.26 12.14
C ILE A 100 1.17 -1.13 13.24
N GLU A 101 0.67 -2.36 13.35
CA GLU A 101 1.19 -3.33 14.31
C GLU A 101 2.39 -4.07 13.80
N GLU A 102 2.35 -4.50 12.52
CA GLU A 102 3.40 -5.30 11.90
C GLU A 102 3.66 -4.88 10.47
N ILE A 103 4.90 -5.07 10.04
CA ILE A 103 5.27 -4.99 8.62
C ILE A 103 5.90 -6.32 8.21
N ARG A 104 5.73 -6.69 6.94
CA ARG A 104 6.31 -7.93 6.41
C ARG A 104 6.48 -7.82 4.91
N TYR A 105 7.55 -8.41 4.39
CA TYR A 105 7.76 -8.50 2.95
C TYR A 105 7.04 -9.74 2.42
N PHE A 106 6.12 -9.53 1.49
CA PHE A 106 5.27 -10.58 0.92
C PHE A 106 5.83 -11.12 -0.38
N SER A 107 5.76 -12.45 -0.53
CA SER A 107 5.83 -13.09 -1.84
C SER A 107 4.40 -13.40 -2.31
N TYR A 108 4.25 -13.92 -3.50
CA TYR A 108 2.93 -14.29 -4.01
C TYR A 108 2.24 -15.36 -3.14
N ALA A 109 3.04 -16.19 -2.45
CA ALA A 109 2.51 -17.21 -1.55
C ALA A 109 1.68 -16.63 -0.39
N ASP A 110 1.86 -15.34 -0.07
CA ASP A 110 1.15 -14.68 1.02
C ASP A 110 -0.19 -14.07 0.59
N ARG A 111 -0.61 -14.29 -0.64
CA ARG A 111 -1.79 -13.66 -1.24
C ARG A 111 -3.06 -13.77 -0.40
N GLU A 112 -3.30 -14.92 0.20
CA GLU A 112 -4.55 -15.20 0.92
C GLU A 112 -4.81 -14.29 2.12
N ILE A 113 -3.76 -13.77 2.74
CA ILE A 113 -3.90 -12.90 3.92
C ILE A 113 -3.89 -11.42 3.57
N ALA A 114 -3.74 -11.08 2.29
CA ALA A 114 -3.83 -9.70 1.84
C ALA A 114 -5.29 -9.28 1.63
N SER A 115 -5.55 -7.98 1.70
CA SER A 115 -6.85 -7.42 1.33
C SER A 115 -7.13 -7.68 -0.14
N LEU A 116 -8.38 -7.48 -0.59
CA LEU A 116 -8.73 -7.73 -1.99
C LEU A 116 -7.90 -6.87 -2.94
N THR A 117 -7.74 -5.58 -2.65
CA THR A 117 -6.86 -4.72 -3.46
C THR A 117 -5.42 -5.17 -3.35
N GLY A 118 -4.98 -5.59 -2.16
CA GLY A 118 -3.65 -6.14 -1.94
C GLY A 118 -3.39 -7.38 -2.77
N GLN A 119 -4.40 -8.23 -2.95
CA GLN A 119 -4.29 -9.41 -3.80
C GLN A 119 -4.12 -9.04 -5.27
N LEU A 120 -4.86 -8.04 -5.75
CA LEU A 120 -4.72 -7.57 -7.12
C LEU A 120 -3.33 -7.00 -7.40
N ILE A 121 -2.77 -6.29 -6.43
CA ILE A 121 -1.40 -5.76 -6.53
C ILE A 121 -0.39 -6.91 -6.61
N LEU A 122 -0.55 -7.93 -5.75
CA LEU A 122 0.33 -9.12 -5.78
C LEU A 122 0.23 -9.83 -7.13
N ASP A 123 -0.99 -9.98 -7.65
CA ASP A 123 -1.20 -10.62 -8.96
C ASP A 123 -0.43 -9.89 -10.06
N ASP A 124 -0.52 -8.56 -10.07
CA ASP A 124 0.14 -7.75 -11.09
C ASP A 124 1.66 -7.82 -10.97
N LEU A 125 2.18 -7.69 -9.75
CA LEU A 125 3.62 -7.77 -9.50
C LEU A 125 4.18 -9.14 -9.87
N HIS A 126 3.45 -10.20 -9.53
CA HIS A 126 3.87 -11.56 -9.82
C HIS A 126 3.88 -11.83 -11.32
N GLN A 127 2.84 -11.39 -12.03
CA GLN A 127 2.73 -11.54 -13.47
C GLN A 127 3.88 -10.85 -14.20
N LYS A 128 4.35 -9.73 -13.67
CA LYS A 128 5.48 -8.99 -14.23
C LYS A 128 6.84 -9.52 -13.81
N GLY A 129 6.87 -10.54 -12.98
CA GLY A 129 8.12 -11.11 -12.46
C GLY A 129 8.85 -10.25 -11.46
N LEU A 130 8.16 -9.30 -10.83
CA LEU A 130 8.77 -8.41 -9.85
C LEU A 130 8.84 -9.01 -8.44
N ILE A 131 8.00 -9.99 -8.16
CA ILE A 131 8.02 -10.76 -6.91
C ILE A 131 7.99 -12.25 -7.20
N GLU A 132 8.46 -13.02 -6.23
CA GLU A 132 8.38 -14.49 -6.27
C GLU A 132 6.99 -14.99 -5.94
#